data_279c77ad95cf59ed4fe450920e98885a
#
_entry.id   279c77ad95cf59ed4fe450920e98885a
#
_cell.length_a   1.000
_cell.length_b   1.000
_cell.length_c   1.000
_cell.angle_alpha   90.00
_cell.angle_beta   90.00
_cell.angle_gamma   90.00
#
_symmetry.space_group_name_H-M   'P 1'
#
loop_
_entity.id
_entity.type
_entity.pdbx_description
1 polymer ?
#
loop_
_entity_poly.entity_id
_entity_poly.type
_entity_poly.pdbx_seq_one_letter_code
_entity_poly.pdbx_strand_id
1 'polypeptide(L)'
;MNKPFFSIIMPIYNAEPYLVEALDAVFGQTIQDFELIAVDDGSHDSSVGIVKAFQKRYEKQLTLIQSPHQGSLVARAIGMEKAKGDYILCIDADDKMRHDYLEGVFQRIQKTGADLVLTNYSIYADFSNKERPCLFPTDELLDSQEVLDTFFRRGHLRTLWSKVFHRSLCPPADFYKTLPDFRTGTDAVVSAYVIEHAQKPLSIDEAYYFYRKVPNSLSNTLDTNFFDSKVVSELYFQEKYKELGDVLKVSMVRRVSWFSTLYLRAAKNYLDFLKRLRHVRSSAVFQQSLVYLNFDEVTRYQRRWFTVHRYPLLDPLAYVVPYLLKIWRRLF
;
A
#
# COMPACT_ATOMS: atom_id res chain seq x y z
N MET A 1 -11.68 -9.30 -30.48
CA MET A 1 -11.18 -8.00 -29.99
C MET A 1 -9.68 -8.15 -29.81
N ASN A 2 -8.89 -7.15 -30.16
CA ASN A 2 -7.47 -7.16 -29.87
C ASN A 2 -7.29 -7.17 -28.34
N LYS A 3 -6.24 -7.82 -27.88
CA LYS A 3 -5.82 -7.84 -26.48
C LYS A 3 -5.47 -6.41 -26.04
N PRO A 4 -6.03 -5.87 -24.94
CA PRO A 4 -5.70 -4.51 -24.50
C PRO A 4 -4.26 -4.45 -23.98
N PHE A 5 -3.66 -3.26 -24.03
CA PHE A 5 -2.32 -3.07 -23.46
C PHE A 5 -2.38 -3.06 -21.92
N PHE A 6 -3.35 -2.37 -21.33
CA PHE A 6 -3.51 -2.30 -19.87
C PHE A 6 -4.75 -3.05 -19.38
N SER A 7 -4.64 -3.72 -18.22
CA SER A 7 -5.78 -4.13 -17.41
C SER A 7 -5.75 -3.33 -16.10
N ILE A 8 -6.79 -2.54 -15.88
CA ILE A 8 -6.99 -1.77 -14.65
C ILE A 8 -7.87 -2.62 -13.73
N ILE A 9 -7.40 -2.88 -12.52
CA ILE A 9 -8.12 -3.66 -11.50
C ILE A 9 -8.62 -2.71 -10.42
N MET A 10 -9.93 -2.68 -10.21
CA MET A 10 -10.58 -1.83 -9.20
C MET A 10 -11.37 -2.68 -8.21
N PRO A 11 -10.84 -2.97 -7.02
CA PRO A 11 -11.64 -3.54 -5.94
C PRO A 11 -12.62 -2.49 -5.43
N ILE A 12 -13.88 -2.88 -5.22
CA ILE A 12 -14.97 -2.00 -4.80
C ILE A 12 -15.63 -2.58 -3.56
N TYR A 13 -15.76 -1.79 -2.50
CA TYR A 13 -16.55 -2.12 -1.32
C TYR A 13 -17.10 -0.84 -0.69
N ASN A 14 -18.43 -0.63 -0.79
CA ASN A 14 -19.14 0.54 -0.26
C ASN A 14 -18.45 1.86 -0.64
N ALA A 15 -18.22 2.06 -1.96
CA ALA A 15 -17.50 3.20 -2.51
C ALA A 15 -18.42 4.26 -3.16
N GLU A 16 -19.74 4.16 -2.99
CA GLU A 16 -20.74 5.03 -3.61
C GLU A 16 -20.36 6.52 -3.66
N PRO A 17 -19.81 7.16 -2.58
CA PRO A 17 -19.53 8.61 -2.59
C PRO A 17 -18.41 9.02 -3.55
N TYR A 18 -17.55 8.10 -3.97
CA TYR A 18 -16.31 8.41 -4.71
C TYR A 18 -16.26 7.74 -6.08
N LEU A 19 -17.06 6.68 -6.28
CA LEU A 19 -16.92 5.74 -7.38
C LEU A 19 -17.17 6.37 -8.74
N VAL A 20 -18.10 7.33 -8.85
CA VAL A 20 -18.37 8.05 -10.12
C VAL A 20 -17.11 8.80 -10.55
N GLU A 21 -16.48 9.55 -9.65
CA GLU A 21 -15.26 10.32 -9.92
C GLU A 21 -14.08 9.41 -10.29
N ALA A 22 -13.96 8.25 -9.61
CA ALA A 22 -12.92 7.27 -9.90
C ALA A 22 -13.10 6.65 -11.30
N LEU A 23 -14.33 6.28 -11.65
CA LEU A 23 -14.66 5.72 -12.98
C LEU A 23 -14.48 6.76 -14.09
N ASP A 24 -14.91 8.00 -13.88
CA ASP A 24 -14.69 9.10 -14.84
C ASP A 24 -13.19 9.34 -15.08
N ALA A 25 -12.35 9.26 -14.04
CA ALA A 25 -10.89 9.38 -14.16
C ALA A 25 -10.27 8.22 -14.96
N VAL A 26 -10.82 7.00 -14.85
CA VAL A 26 -10.39 5.84 -15.65
C VAL A 26 -10.78 5.99 -17.11
N PHE A 27 -12.03 6.27 -17.39
CA PHE A 27 -12.51 6.38 -18.77
C PHE A 27 -12.10 7.67 -19.48
N GLY A 28 -11.64 8.69 -18.70
CA GLY A 28 -11.06 9.93 -19.20
C GLY A 28 -9.58 9.86 -19.55
N GLN A 29 -8.94 8.68 -19.57
CA GLN A 29 -7.54 8.54 -19.96
C GLN A 29 -7.32 8.89 -21.44
N THR A 30 -6.17 9.50 -21.76
CA THR A 30 -5.78 9.83 -23.14
C THR A 30 -5.56 8.60 -24.02
N ILE A 31 -5.05 7.50 -23.44
CA ILE A 31 -4.98 6.18 -24.09
C ILE A 31 -6.21 5.36 -23.72
N GLN A 32 -6.90 4.81 -24.74
CA GLN A 32 -8.11 4.00 -24.61
C GLN A 32 -7.85 2.49 -24.81
N ASP A 33 -6.59 2.07 -24.95
CA ASP A 33 -6.20 0.67 -25.11
C ASP A 33 -6.06 -0.02 -23.74
N PHE A 34 -7.18 -0.06 -23.02
CA PHE A 34 -7.30 -0.70 -21.70
C PHE A 34 -8.63 -1.42 -21.52
N GLU A 35 -8.67 -2.34 -20.58
CA GLU A 35 -9.87 -2.85 -19.93
C GLU A 35 -9.90 -2.46 -18.45
N LEU A 36 -11.10 -2.25 -17.91
CA LEU A 36 -11.35 -2.09 -16.47
C LEU A 36 -12.07 -3.32 -15.94
N ILE A 37 -11.48 -3.97 -14.94
CA ILE A 37 -12.08 -5.08 -14.20
C ILE A 37 -12.45 -4.56 -12.82
N ALA A 38 -13.72 -4.23 -12.65
CA ALA A 38 -14.31 -3.80 -11.39
C ALA A 38 -14.76 -5.04 -10.60
N VAL A 39 -14.17 -5.27 -9.43
CA VAL A 39 -14.50 -6.41 -8.57
C VAL A 39 -15.21 -5.89 -7.33
N ASP A 40 -16.53 -6.06 -7.30
CA ASP A 40 -17.35 -5.74 -6.13
C ASP A 40 -17.19 -6.83 -5.07
N ASP A 41 -16.70 -6.44 -3.91
CA ASP A 41 -16.44 -7.29 -2.75
C ASP A 41 -17.63 -7.29 -1.78
N GLY A 42 -18.85 -7.45 -2.30
CA GLY A 42 -20.08 -7.55 -1.53
C GLY A 42 -20.57 -6.21 -0.98
N SER A 43 -20.60 -5.15 -1.78
CA SER A 43 -21.14 -3.85 -1.38
C SER A 43 -22.63 -3.90 -1.05
N HIS A 44 -23.03 -3.08 -0.06
CA HIS A 44 -24.42 -2.92 0.39
C HIS A 44 -25.02 -1.55 0.03
N ASP A 45 -24.21 -0.65 -0.55
CA ASP A 45 -24.61 0.67 -1.04
C ASP A 45 -24.92 0.67 -2.55
N SER A 46 -24.99 1.83 -3.19
CA SER A 46 -25.28 1.96 -4.61
C SER A 46 -24.11 1.64 -5.55
N SER A 47 -22.95 1.19 -5.04
CA SER A 47 -21.71 0.97 -5.82
C SER A 47 -21.96 0.07 -7.03
N VAL A 48 -22.62 -1.08 -6.86
CA VAL A 48 -22.93 -2.01 -7.95
C VAL A 48 -23.81 -1.35 -9.02
N GLY A 49 -24.80 -0.55 -8.60
CA GLY A 49 -25.68 0.19 -9.50
C GLY A 49 -24.92 1.19 -10.38
N ILE A 50 -23.97 1.91 -9.77
CA ILE A 50 -23.08 2.88 -10.45
C ILE A 50 -22.24 2.15 -11.50
N VAL A 51 -21.55 1.06 -11.15
CA VAL A 51 -20.72 0.31 -12.11
C VAL A 51 -21.56 -0.22 -13.26
N LYS A 52 -22.76 -0.75 -13.00
CA LYS A 52 -23.69 -1.22 -14.07
C LYS A 52 -24.11 -0.09 -15.00
N ALA A 53 -24.29 1.13 -14.52
CA ALA A 53 -24.59 2.28 -15.36
C ALA A 53 -23.42 2.62 -16.30
N PHE A 54 -22.19 2.61 -15.78
CA PHE A 54 -20.97 2.78 -16.59
C PHE A 54 -20.76 1.63 -17.55
N GLN A 55 -21.03 0.39 -17.18
CA GLN A 55 -20.89 -0.79 -18.02
C GLN A 55 -21.79 -0.70 -19.28
N LYS A 56 -22.97 -0.14 -19.19
CA LYS A 56 -23.82 0.11 -20.36
C LYS A 56 -23.16 1.05 -21.37
N ARG A 57 -22.37 2.02 -20.92
CA ARG A 57 -21.68 2.99 -21.77
C ARG A 57 -20.35 2.43 -22.31
N TYR A 58 -19.66 1.62 -21.50
CA TYR A 58 -18.32 1.10 -21.77
C TYR A 58 -18.31 -0.44 -21.82
N GLU A 59 -19.33 -1.04 -22.42
CA GLU A 59 -19.59 -2.50 -22.44
C GLU A 59 -18.37 -3.33 -22.87
N LYS A 60 -17.59 -2.83 -23.83
CA LYS A 60 -16.41 -3.52 -24.35
C LYS A 60 -15.15 -3.40 -23.48
N GLN A 61 -15.12 -2.41 -22.58
CA GLN A 61 -13.94 -2.09 -21.76
C GLN A 61 -14.16 -2.38 -20.27
N LEU A 62 -15.42 -2.43 -19.79
CA LEU A 62 -15.74 -2.62 -18.38
C LEU A 62 -16.34 -3.99 -18.11
N THR A 63 -15.66 -4.77 -17.28
CA THR A 63 -16.16 -6.02 -16.72
C THR A 63 -16.47 -5.83 -15.23
N LEU A 64 -17.71 -6.10 -14.81
CA LEU A 64 -18.08 -6.16 -13.39
C LEU A 64 -18.10 -7.61 -12.93
N ILE A 65 -17.37 -7.90 -11.86
CA ILE A 65 -17.38 -9.18 -11.13
C ILE A 65 -17.92 -8.90 -9.73
N GLN A 66 -18.93 -9.67 -9.32
CA GLN A 66 -19.46 -9.59 -7.95
C GLN A 66 -19.00 -10.82 -7.16
N SER A 67 -18.43 -10.59 -5.97
CA SER A 67 -17.91 -11.61 -5.07
C SER A 67 -18.48 -11.43 -3.67
N PRO A 68 -18.63 -12.47 -2.87
CA PRO A 68 -18.85 -12.33 -1.43
C PRO A 68 -17.71 -11.54 -0.79
N HIS A 69 -18.01 -10.80 0.28
CA HIS A 69 -16.99 -10.00 0.99
C HIS A 69 -15.85 -10.86 1.56
N GLN A 70 -14.67 -10.70 1.00
CA GLN A 70 -13.44 -11.42 1.38
C GLN A 70 -12.23 -10.48 1.51
N GLY A 71 -12.43 -9.19 1.31
CA GLY A 71 -11.41 -8.15 1.42
C GLY A 71 -10.70 -7.82 0.11
N SER A 72 -10.08 -6.65 0.08
CA SER A 72 -9.46 -6.07 -1.13
C SER A 72 -8.35 -6.93 -1.75
N LEU A 73 -7.67 -7.76 -0.96
CA LEU A 73 -6.64 -8.68 -1.46
C LEU A 73 -7.25 -9.72 -2.41
N VAL A 74 -8.34 -10.35 -1.98
CA VAL A 74 -9.04 -11.38 -2.77
C VAL A 74 -9.68 -10.74 -4.00
N ALA A 75 -10.30 -9.58 -3.84
CA ALA A 75 -10.89 -8.84 -4.97
C ALA A 75 -9.83 -8.49 -6.03
N ARG A 76 -8.64 -8.03 -5.64
CA ARG A 76 -7.52 -7.80 -6.57
C ARG A 76 -7.02 -9.08 -7.21
N ALA A 77 -6.91 -10.18 -6.46
CA ALA A 77 -6.50 -11.48 -7.01
C ALA A 77 -7.47 -11.97 -8.10
N ILE A 78 -8.79 -11.87 -7.85
CA ILE A 78 -9.83 -12.19 -8.83
C ILE A 78 -9.66 -11.31 -10.09
N GLY A 79 -9.45 -10.01 -9.92
CA GLY A 79 -9.24 -9.08 -11.04
C GLY A 79 -7.99 -9.42 -11.85
N MET A 80 -6.86 -9.70 -11.19
CA MET A 80 -5.60 -10.08 -11.84
C MET A 80 -5.73 -11.39 -12.62
N GLU A 81 -6.45 -12.38 -12.10
CA GLU A 81 -6.71 -13.66 -12.79
C GLU A 81 -7.50 -13.45 -14.11
N LYS A 82 -8.42 -12.50 -14.15
CA LYS A 82 -9.25 -12.19 -15.31
C LYS A 82 -8.60 -11.22 -16.29
N ALA A 83 -7.50 -10.58 -15.90
CA ALA A 83 -6.81 -9.60 -16.71
C ALA A 83 -6.25 -10.19 -18.01
N LYS A 84 -6.48 -9.49 -19.12
CA LYS A 84 -6.03 -9.86 -20.47
C LYS A 84 -4.88 -8.97 -20.95
N GLY A 85 -4.80 -7.75 -20.42
CA GLY A 85 -3.76 -6.77 -20.78
C GLY A 85 -2.36 -7.27 -20.57
N ASP A 86 -1.40 -6.66 -21.24
CA ASP A 86 0.02 -6.95 -21.02
C ASP A 86 0.51 -6.38 -19.70
N TYR A 87 -0.02 -5.23 -19.30
CA TYR A 87 0.34 -4.56 -18.04
C TYR A 87 -0.86 -4.40 -17.12
N ILE A 88 -0.61 -4.56 -15.82
CA ILE A 88 -1.60 -4.47 -14.74
C ILE A 88 -1.38 -3.18 -13.97
N LEU A 89 -2.47 -2.48 -13.66
CA LEU A 89 -2.56 -1.38 -12.71
C LEU A 89 -3.71 -1.63 -11.74
N CYS A 90 -3.45 -1.57 -10.45
CA CYS A 90 -4.51 -1.57 -9.43
C CYS A 90 -4.82 -0.14 -9.02
N ILE A 91 -6.10 0.22 -8.93
CA ILE A 91 -6.55 1.51 -8.38
C ILE A 91 -7.64 1.28 -7.33
N ASP A 92 -7.67 2.12 -6.31
CA ASP A 92 -8.72 2.07 -5.29
C ASP A 92 -9.95 2.87 -5.74
N ALA A 93 -11.15 2.42 -5.38
CA ALA A 93 -12.42 2.98 -5.84
C ALA A 93 -12.76 4.37 -5.26
N ASP A 94 -11.98 4.85 -4.30
CA ASP A 94 -12.07 6.17 -3.67
C ASP A 94 -11.01 7.17 -4.16
N ASP A 95 -10.11 6.75 -5.08
CA ASP A 95 -9.00 7.51 -5.58
C ASP A 95 -9.18 7.97 -7.04
N LYS A 96 -8.20 8.69 -7.61
CA LYS A 96 -8.22 9.13 -9.02
C LYS A 96 -6.89 8.91 -9.72
N MET A 97 -6.99 8.74 -11.04
CA MET A 97 -5.85 8.77 -11.96
C MET A 97 -5.78 10.14 -12.63
N ARG A 98 -4.56 10.66 -12.85
CA ARG A 98 -4.35 11.80 -13.76
C ARG A 98 -4.66 11.36 -15.19
N HIS A 99 -5.26 12.24 -15.99
CA HIS A 99 -5.79 11.89 -17.32
C HIS A 99 -4.74 11.34 -18.31
N ASP A 100 -3.46 11.64 -18.11
CA ASP A 100 -2.34 11.21 -18.94
C ASP A 100 -1.50 10.07 -18.30
N TYR A 101 -2.00 9.44 -17.24
CA TYR A 101 -1.25 8.40 -16.52
C TYR A 101 -0.87 7.23 -17.42
N LEU A 102 -1.85 6.65 -18.11
CA LEU A 102 -1.59 5.50 -18.98
C LEU A 102 -0.64 5.87 -20.13
N GLU A 103 -0.78 7.07 -20.70
CA GLU A 103 0.10 7.53 -21.78
C GLU A 103 1.54 7.71 -21.31
N GLY A 104 1.74 8.38 -20.17
CA GLY A 104 3.07 8.59 -19.62
C GLY A 104 3.80 7.29 -19.31
N VAL A 105 3.08 6.30 -18.77
CA VAL A 105 3.64 4.96 -18.50
C VAL A 105 3.88 4.20 -19.81
N PHE A 106 2.94 4.22 -20.74
CA PHE A 106 3.07 3.54 -22.05
C PHE A 106 4.32 3.98 -22.80
N GLN A 107 4.56 5.28 -22.92
CA GLN A 107 5.72 5.84 -23.60
C GLN A 107 7.05 5.34 -22.99
N ARG A 108 7.13 5.28 -21.64
CA ARG A 108 8.31 4.78 -20.94
C ARG A 108 8.52 3.29 -21.15
N ILE A 109 7.45 2.50 -21.09
CA ILE A 109 7.52 1.06 -21.37
C ILE A 109 7.99 0.80 -22.80
N GLN A 110 7.44 1.50 -23.78
CA GLN A 110 7.84 1.36 -25.18
C GLN A 110 9.33 1.70 -25.41
N LYS A 111 9.83 2.71 -24.70
CA LYS A 111 11.22 3.15 -24.80
C LYS A 111 12.22 2.20 -24.11
N THR A 112 11.84 1.63 -22.95
CA THR A 112 12.80 0.94 -22.06
C THR A 112 12.58 -0.57 -21.99
N GLY A 113 11.38 -1.05 -22.36
CA GLY A 113 10.97 -2.43 -22.12
C GLY A 113 10.83 -2.76 -20.64
N ALA A 114 10.56 -1.76 -19.77
CA ALA A 114 10.36 -1.96 -18.34
C ALA A 114 9.21 -2.93 -18.09
N ASP A 115 9.41 -3.87 -17.16
CA ASP A 115 8.39 -4.82 -16.71
C ASP A 115 7.70 -4.40 -15.41
N LEU A 116 8.28 -3.43 -14.69
CA LEU A 116 7.72 -2.77 -13.51
C LEU A 116 7.96 -1.27 -13.58
N VAL A 117 6.91 -0.47 -13.46
CA VAL A 117 7.00 0.99 -13.39
C VAL A 117 6.51 1.45 -12.02
N LEU A 118 7.38 2.17 -11.30
CA LEU A 118 7.10 2.79 -10.01
C LEU A 118 6.73 4.25 -10.24
N THR A 119 5.52 4.67 -9.85
CA THR A 119 5.05 6.04 -10.03
C THR A 119 4.90 6.78 -8.70
N ASN A 120 4.89 8.10 -8.73
CA ASN A 120 4.60 8.92 -7.57
C ASN A 120 3.10 9.23 -7.44
N TYR A 121 2.70 9.86 -6.36
CA TYR A 121 1.32 10.20 -6.06
C TYR A 121 1.21 11.55 -5.35
N SER A 122 0.00 12.10 -5.34
CA SER A 122 -0.39 13.31 -4.62
C SER A 122 -1.53 13.02 -3.65
N ILE A 123 -1.61 13.78 -2.57
CA ILE A 123 -2.80 13.87 -1.70
C ILE A 123 -3.67 15.07 -2.06
N TYR A 124 -3.32 15.82 -3.11
CA TYR A 124 -4.07 16.94 -3.66
C TYR A 124 -4.69 16.53 -4.99
N ALA A 125 -5.98 16.83 -5.16
CA ALA A 125 -6.78 16.40 -6.30
C ALA A 125 -6.34 17.02 -7.64
N ASP A 126 -5.56 18.10 -7.62
CA ASP A 126 -4.96 18.75 -8.78
C ASP A 126 -3.56 18.21 -9.12
N PHE A 127 -3.08 17.19 -8.41
CA PHE A 127 -1.76 16.58 -8.56
C PHE A 127 -0.57 17.53 -8.37
N SER A 128 -0.79 18.65 -7.69
CA SER A 128 0.20 19.74 -7.56
C SER A 128 1.46 19.38 -6.78
N ASN A 129 1.40 18.38 -5.90
CA ASN A 129 2.51 17.93 -5.08
C ASN A 129 2.79 16.45 -5.23
N LYS A 130 4.05 16.09 -5.00
CA LYS A 130 4.51 14.70 -4.92
C LYS A 130 4.73 14.32 -3.46
N GLU A 131 4.13 13.21 -3.03
CA GLU A 131 4.21 12.78 -1.62
C GLU A 131 5.41 11.88 -1.32
N ARG A 132 5.90 11.18 -2.32
CA ARG A 132 7.08 10.33 -2.16
C ARG A 132 8.34 11.11 -2.58
N PRO A 133 9.41 11.10 -1.77
CA PRO A 133 10.69 11.60 -2.23
C PRO A 133 11.16 10.81 -3.45
N CYS A 134 11.90 11.43 -4.34
CA CYS A 134 12.57 10.74 -5.42
C CYS A 134 13.59 9.77 -4.81
N LEU A 135 13.33 8.47 -4.94
CA LEU A 135 14.15 7.42 -4.32
C LEU A 135 15.20 6.85 -5.29
N PHE A 136 14.97 7.04 -6.57
CA PHE A 136 15.76 6.48 -7.66
C PHE A 136 15.92 7.51 -8.80
N PRO A 137 16.94 7.34 -9.68
CA PRO A 137 16.95 8.04 -10.95
C PRO A 137 15.63 7.83 -11.71
N THR A 138 15.18 8.86 -12.41
CA THR A 138 13.94 8.80 -13.20
C THR A 138 14.22 8.45 -14.63
N ASP A 139 13.28 7.72 -15.26
CA ASP A 139 13.35 7.30 -16.66
C ASP A 139 14.55 6.39 -17.03
N GLU A 140 15.16 5.77 -16.01
CA GLU A 140 16.25 4.80 -16.15
C GLU A 140 15.84 3.46 -15.55
N LEU A 141 16.35 2.36 -16.15
CA LEU A 141 16.16 1.01 -15.58
C LEU A 141 17.00 0.87 -14.31
N LEU A 142 16.40 0.24 -13.32
CA LEU A 142 16.95 0.07 -11.98
C LEU A 142 17.39 -1.38 -11.75
N ASP A 143 18.27 -1.57 -10.79
CA ASP A 143 18.56 -2.89 -10.23
C ASP A 143 17.41 -3.37 -9.35
N SER A 144 16.90 -4.57 -9.61
CA SER A 144 15.73 -5.13 -8.88
C SER A 144 16.01 -5.36 -7.39
N GLN A 145 17.26 -5.74 -7.05
CA GLN A 145 17.68 -5.93 -5.68
C GLN A 145 17.73 -4.59 -4.92
N GLU A 146 18.21 -3.52 -5.56
CA GLU A 146 18.18 -2.17 -4.98
C GLU A 146 16.76 -1.69 -4.71
N VAL A 147 15.82 -1.98 -5.63
CA VAL A 147 14.39 -1.65 -5.43
C VAL A 147 13.81 -2.43 -4.26
N LEU A 148 14.12 -3.72 -4.14
CA LEU A 148 13.65 -4.56 -3.04
C LEU A 148 14.25 -4.12 -1.69
N ASP A 149 15.51 -3.82 -1.63
CA ASP A 149 16.18 -3.27 -0.45
C ASP A 149 15.53 -1.94 -0.03
N THR A 150 15.26 -1.07 -1.00
CA THR A 150 14.59 0.22 -0.75
C THR A 150 13.15 0.03 -0.27
N PHE A 151 12.41 -0.96 -0.79
CA PHE A 151 11.09 -1.33 -0.29
C PHE A 151 11.12 -1.61 1.23
N PHE A 152 12.10 -2.38 1.69
CA PHE A 152 12.25 -2.66 3.11
C PHE A 152 12.82 -1.47 3.89
N ARG A 153 13.91 -0.86 3.45
CA ARG A 153 14.59 0.23 4.16
C ARG A 153 13.75 1.50 4.28
N ARG A 154 12.99 1.87 3.26
CA ARG A 154 12.26 3.16 3.23
C ARG A 154 10.77 3.05 3.51
N GLY A 155 10.14 1.91 3.19
CA GLY A 155 8.71 1.69 3.37
C GLY A 155 7.80 2.45 2.40
N HIS A 156 8.34 3.24 1.47
CA HIS A 156 7.59 4.07 0.52
C HIS A 156 6.99 3.31 -0.66
N LEU A 157 7.47 2.09 -0.94
CA LEU A 157 7.05 1.29 -2.09
C LEU A 157 5.96 0.25 -1.75
N ARG A 158 5.30 0.38 -0.61
CA ARG A 158 4.37 -0.65 -0.10
C ARG A 158 2.96 -0.56 -0.69
N THR A 159 2.64 0.49 -1.40
CA THR A 159 1.34 0.69 -2.06
C THR A 159 1.32 0.00 -3.42
N LEU A 160 0.25 -0.74 -3.72
CA LEU A 160 0.13 -1.43 -5.01
C LEU A 160 -0.31 -0.48 -6.13
N TRP A 161 -1.19 0.47 -5.84
CA TRP A 161 -1.73 1.43 -6.79
C TRP A 161 -0.70 2.41 -7.39
N SER A 162 0.52 2.48 -6.83
CA SER A 162 1.64 3.25 -7.40
C SER A 162 2.56 2.41 -8.29
N LYS A 163 2.06 1.29 -8.80
CA LYS A 163 2.81 0.37 -9.66
C LYS A 163 2.02 -0.02 -10.89
N VAL A 164 2.70 0.00 -12.03
CA VAL A 164 2.24 -0.64 -13.26
C VAL A 164 3.24 -1.74 -13.59
N PHE A 165 2.77 -2.97 -13.75
CA PHE A 165 3.66 -4.11 -13.91
C PHE A 165 3.17 -5.07 -15.00
N HIS A 166 4.11 -5.69 -15.69
CA HIS A 166 3.81 -6.68 -16.70
C HIS A 166 3.06 -7.87 -16.08
N ARG A 167 2.07 -8.41 -16.77
CA ARG A 167 1.16 -9.46 -16.28
C ARG A 167 1.89 -10.72 -15.82
N SER A 168 3.08 -11.04 -16.36
CA SER A 168 3.89 -12.17 -15.90
C SER A 168 4.36 -12.04 -14.44
N LEU A 169 4.32 -10.83 -13.88
CA LEU A 169 4.68 -10.54 -12.49
C LEU A 169 3.48 -10.68 -11.53
N CYS A 170 2.28 -11.00 -12.03
CA CYS A 170 1.14 -11.29 -11.17
C CYS A 170 1.43 -12.49 -10.28
N PRO A 171 1.17 -12.40 -8.96
CA PRO A 171 1.28 -13.57 -8.11
C PRO A 171 0.36 -14.70 -8.59
N PRO A 172 0.82 -15.96 -8.62
CA PRO A 172 -0.03 -17.11 -8.97
C PRO A 172 -1.10 -17.36 -7.90
N ALA A 173 -2.18 -18.04 -8.26
CA ALA A 173 -3.29 -18.33 -7.33
C ALA A 173 -2.84 -18.98 -6.02
N ASP A 174 -1.83 -19.84 -6.06
CA ASP A 174 -1.31 -20.52 -4.86
C ASP A 174 -0.58 -19.55 -3.91
N PHE A 175 -0.02 -18.44 -4.41
CA PHE A 175 0.58 -17.42 -3.56
C PHE A 175 -0.43 -16.91 -2.52
N TYR A 176 -1.65 -16.61 -2.93
CA TYR A 176 -2.69 -16.07 -2.03
C TYR A 176 -3.13 -17.08 -0.97
N LYS A 177 -3.05 -18.39 -1.25
CA LYS A 177 -3.37 -19.46 -0.30
C LYS A 177 -2.33 -19.63 0.80
N THR A 178 -1.09 -19.22 0.56
CA THR A 178 0.01 -19.31 1.53
C THR A 178 0.09 -18.12 2.46
N LEU A 179 -0.69 -17.07 2.18
CA LEU A 179 -0.65 -15.86 2.99
C LEU A 179 -1.38 -16.06 4.32
N PRO A 180 -0.82 -15.54 5.42
CA PRO A 180 -1.55 -15.50 6.68
C PRO A 180 -2.77 -14.58 6.58
N ASP A 181 -3.75 -14.79 7.46
CA ASP A 181 -4.92 -13.90 7.55
C ASP A 181 -4.51 -12.54 8.12
N PHE A 182 -4.41 -11.53 7.26
CA PHE A 182 -4.21 -10.15 7.66
C PHE A 182 -5.16 -9.21 6.93
N ARG A 183 -5.84 -8.37 7.71
CA ARG A 183 -6.87 -7.44 7.19
C ARG A 183 -6.29 -6.17 6.57
N THR A 184 -5.05 -5.80 6.93
CA THR A 184 -4.38 -4.58 6.46
C THR A 184 -2.93 -4.87 6.07
N GLY A 185 -2.40 -4.12 5.09
CA GLY A 185 -1.03 -4.29 4.61
C GLY A 185 -0.89 -5.31 3.48
N THR A 186 -2.01 -5.77 2.93
CA THR A 186 -2.10 -6.69 1.79
C THR A 186 -1.38 -6.17 0.55
N ASP A 187 -1.46 -4.87 0.28
CA ASP A 187 -0.75 -4.20 -0.81
C ASP A 187 0.76 -4.38 -0.72
N ALA A 188 1.30 -4.33 0.51
CA ALA A 188 2.73 -4.49 0.72
C ALA A 188 3.22 -5.88 0.34
N VAL A 189 2.43 -6.91 0.59
CA VAL A 189 2.79 -8.30 0.28
C VAL A 189 2.80 -8.54 -1.23
N VAL A 190 1.77 -8.09 -1.94
CA VAL A 190 1.73 -8.16 -3.40
C VAL A 190 2.81 -7.28 -4.02
N SER A 191 3.04 -6.07 -3.49
CA SER A 191 4.11 -5.18 -3.96
C SER A 191 5.50 -5.79 -3.81
N ALA A 192 5.78 -6.45 -2.69
CA ALA A 192 7.05 -7.12 -2.47
C ALA A 192 7.26 -8.25 -3.49
N TYR A 193 6.21 -9.07 -3.71
CA TYR A 193 6.26 -10.14 -4.71
C TYR A 193 6.55 -9.60 -6.11
N VAL A 194 5.83 -8.55 -6.55
CA VAL A 194 6.03 -7.94 -7.87
C VAL A 194 7.45 -7.38 -8.03
N ILE A 195 7.97 -6.70 -7.00
CA ILE A 195 9.33 -6.15 -7.01
C ILE A 195 10.39 -7.27 -7.06
N GLU A 196 10.21 -8.32 -6.26
CA GLU A 196 11.12 -9.48 -6.19
C GLU A 196 11.29 -10.18 -7.56
N HIS A 197 10.21 -10.21 -8.37
CA HIS A 197 10.19 -10.93 -9.65
C HIS A 197 10.47 -10.01 -10.87
N ALA A 198 10.48 -8.70 -10.68
CA ALA A 198 10.78 -7.75 -11.76
C ALA A 198 12.24 -7.87 -12.23
N GLN A 199 12.46 -7.76 -13.53
CA GLN A 199 13.78 -7.81 -14.13
C GLN A 199 14.24 -6.42 -14.64
N LYS A 200 13.28 -5.57 -14.95
CA LYS A 200 13.51 -4.24 -15.54
C LYS A 200 12.65 -3.18 -14.85
N PRO A 201 12.82 -2.96 -13.53
CA PRO A 201 12.07 -1.92 -12.86
C PRO A 201 12.52 -0.53 -13.33
N LEU A 202 11.57 0.40 -13.39
CA LEU A 202 11.74 1.79 -13.79
C LEU A 202 11.07 2.69 -12.75
N SER A 203 11.64 3.85 -12.47
CA SER A 203 11.00 4.87 -11.65
C SER A 203 10.59 6.10 -12.46
N ILE A 204 9.36 6.56 -12.23
CA ILE A 204 8.84 7.82 -12.76
C ILE A 204 8.51 8.71 -11.57
N ASP A 205 9.00 9.95 -11.55
CA ASP A 205 8.78 10.86 -10.42
C ASP A 205 7.51 11.73 -10.57
N GLU A 206 6.70 11.54 -11.60
CA GLU A 206 5.43 12.24 -11.76
C GLU A 206 4.35 11.67 -10.83
N ALA A 207 3.55 12.58 -10.25
CA ALA A 207 2.36 12.23 -9.48
C ALA A 207 1.19 11.93 -10.44
N TYR A 208 1.03 10.67 -10.79
CA TYR A 208 -0.06 10.21 -11.66
C TYR A 208 -1.30 9.76 -10.90
N TYR A 209 -1.19 9.59 -9.59
CA TYR A 209 -2.24 9.05 -8.74
C TYR A 209 -2.61 10.05 -7.65
N PHE A 210 -3.91 10.27 -7.42
CA PHE A 210 -4.44 11.03 -6.30
C PHE A 210 -4.93 10.07 -5.23
N TYR A 211 -4.23 10.04 -4.09
CA TYR A 211 -4.64 9.29 -2.91
C TYR A 211 -5.54 10.14 -2.02
N ARG A 212 -6.81 9.75 -1.92
CA ARG A 212 -7.83 10.44 -1.13
C ARG A 212 -7.73 10.07 0.36
N LYS A 213 -7.69 11.06 1.22
CA LYS A 213 -7.80 10.85 2.67
C LYS A 213 -9.27 10.73 3.07
N VAL A 214 -9.79 9.52 3.10
CA VAL A 214 -11.17 9.24 3.49
C VAL A 214 -11.26 9.09 5.01
N PRO A 215 -12.16 9.82 5.70
CA PRO A 215 -12.45 9.58 7.11
C PRO A 215 -12.95 8.14 7.32
N ASN A 216 -12.52 7.48 8.40
CA ASN A 216 -12.91 6.11 8.75
C ASN A 216 -12.50 5.00 7.74
N SER A 217 -11.52 5.26 6.86
CA SER A 217 -10.94 4.22 6.02
C SER A 217 -10.27 3.13 6.90
N LEU A 218 -10.10 1.92 6.34
CA LEU A 218 -9.39 0.83 7.03
C LEU A 218 -7.99 1.24 7.48
N SER A 219 -7.31 2.10 6.71
CA SER A 219 -5.98 2.62 7.03
C SER A 219 -5.99 3.59 8.22
N ASN A 220 -7.14 4.20 8.54
CA ASN A 220 -7.31 5.17 9.62
C ASN A 220 -7.95 4.58 10.89
N THR A 221 -8.42 3.33 10.84
CA THR A 221 -8.99 2.62 12.00
C THR A 221 -7.86 1.97 12.81
N LEU A 222 -7.39 2.67 13.84
CA LEU A 222 -6.21 2.29 14.64
C LEU A 222 -6.62 1.48 15.88
N ASP A 223 -7.28 0.35 15.68
CA ASP A 223 -7.72 -0.59 16.71
C ASP A 223 -6.73 -1.77 16.91
N THR A 224 -7.12 -2.75 17.72
CA THR A 224 -6.34 -3.97 17.95
C THR A 224 -6.13 -4.75 16.66
N ASN A 225 -7.15 -4.86 15.79
CA ASN A 225 -7.03 -5.58 14.52
C ASN A 225 -6.01 -4.94 13.58
N PHE A 226 -5.93 -3.60 13.56
CA PHE A 226 -4.88 -2.89 12.83
C PHE A 226 -3.49 -3.32 13.32
N PHE A 227 -3.26 -3.28 14.65
CA PHE A 227 -1.97 -3.63 15.22
C PHE A 227 -1.59 -5.09 14.92
N ASP A 228 -2.49 -6.03 15.18
CA ASP A 228 -2.26 -7.47 14.98
C ASP A 228 -1.99 -7.79 13.51
N SER A 229 -2.72 -7.20 12.57
CA SER A 229 -2.46 -7.36 11.14
C SER A 229 -1.05 -6.87 10.75
N LYS A 230 -0.56 -5.77 11.35
CA LYS A 230 0.81 -5.29 11.12
C LYS A 230 1.85 -6.25 11.70
N VAL A 231 1.60 -6.82 12.89
CA VAL A 231 2.45 -7.85 13.49
C VAL A 231 2.57 -9.06 12.58
N VAL A 232 1.43 -9.59 12.11
CA VAL A 232 1.39 -10.75 11.20
C VAL A 232 2.14 -10.46 9.89
N SER A 233 1.93 -9.28 9.31
CA SER A 233 2.64 -8.85 8.10
C SER A 233 4.16 -8.76 8.30
N GLU A 234 4.63 -8.24 9.43
CA GLU A 234 6.08 -8.18 9.70
C GLU A 234 6.68 -9.57 9.92
N LEU A 235 6.00 -10.46 10.63
CA LEU A 235 6.46 -11.85 10.80
C LEU A 235 6.52 -12.59 9.47
N TYR A 236 5.53 -12.41 8.60
CA TYR A 236 5.56 -12.95 7.25
C TYR A 236 6.78 -12.47 6.47
N PHE A 237 7.09 -11.16 6.49
CA PHE A 237 8.26 -10.63 5.80
C PHE A 237 9.57 -11.15 6.39
N GLN A 238 9.66 -11.29 7.72
CA GLN A 238 10.86 -11.84 8.38
C GLN A 238 11.13 -13.29 7.96
N GLU A 239 10.10 -14.09 7.78
CA GLU A 239 10.26 -15.49 7.34
C GLU A 239 10.54 -15.58 5.83
N LYS A 240 9.73 -14.88 5.02
CA LYS A 240 9.79 -14.96 3.55
C LYS A 240 11.09 -14.38 2.98
N TYR A 241 11.62 -13.31 3.58
CA TYR A 241 12.77 -12.56 3.06
C TYR A 241 13.99 -12.61 3.99
N LYS A 242 14.13 -13.67 4.77
CA LYS A 242 15.21 -13.84 5.77
C LYS A 242 16.63 -13.66 5.21
N GLU A 243 16.84 -13.95 3.93
CA GLU A 243 18.11 -13.77 3.24
C GLU A 243 18.56 -12.30 3.14
N LEU A 244 17.64 -11.34 3.25
CA LEU A 244 17.98 -9.91 3.27
C LEU A 244 18.68 -9.47 4.56
N GLY A 245 18.83 -10.36 5.54
CA GLY A 245 19.66 -10.17 6.72
C GLY A 245 19.37 -8.88 7.48
N ASP A 246 20.35 -8.00 7.58
CA ASP A 246 20.26 -6.77 8.39
C ASP A 246 19.29 -5.73 7.82
N VAL A 247 19.07 -5.70 6.51
CA VAL A 247 18.05 -4.85 5.87
C VAL A 247 16.69 -5.08 6.51
N LEU A 248 16.34 -6.36 6.67
CA LEU A 248 15.05 -6.75 7.20
C LEU A 248 14.92 -6.46 8.70
N LYS A 249 16.00 -6.67 9.47
CA LYS A 249 16.04 -6.37 10.91
C LYS A 249 15.85 -4.88 11.19
N VAL A 250 16.55 -4.02 10.44
CA VAL A 250 16.40 -2.55 10.52
C VAL A 250 14.99 -2.12 10.09
N SER A 251 14.46 -2.73 9.03
CA SER A 251 13.09 -2.50 8.58
C SER A 251 12.08 -2.81 9.69
N MET A 252 12.21 -3.96 10.36
CA MET A 252 11.35 -4.34 11.47
C MET A 252 11.37 -3.29 12.59
N VAL A 253 12.53 -2.89 13.07
CA VAL A 253 12.64 -1.86 14.13
C VAL A 253 11.91 -0.57 13.74
N ARG A 254 12.12 -0.11 12.52
CA ARG A 254 11.49 1.11 12.00
C ARG A 254 9.97 0.98 11.95
N ARG A 255 9.47 -0.12 11.42
CA ARG A 255 8.05 -0.33 11.24
C ARG A 255 7.32 -0.59 12.53
N VAL A 256 7.89 -1.41 13.41
CA VAL A 256 7.30 -1.68 14.74
C VAL A 256 7.18 -0.38 15.53
N SER A 257 8.20 0.49 15.52
CA SER A 257 8.09 1.80 16.18
C SER A 257 7.01 2.68 15.55
N TRP A 258 6.86 2.65 14.23
CA TRP A 258 5.86 3.45 13.50
C TRP A 258 4.42 3.01 13.79
N PHE A 259 4.07 1.74 13.53
CA PHE A 259 2.68 1.31 13.69
C PHE A 259 2.27 1.20 15.16
N SER A 260 3.20 0.87 16.06
CA SER A 260 2.94 0.92 17.50
C SER A 260 2.68 2.34 17.97
N THR A 261 3.41 3.34 17.45
CA THR A 261 3.15 4.75 17.76
C THR A 261 1.74 5.17 17.33
N LEU A 262 1.31 4.78 16.13
CA LEU A 262 -0.05 5.07 15.67
C LEU A 262 -1.10 4.43 16.58
N TYR A 263 -0.94 3.15 16.88
CA TYR A 263 -1.84 2.39 17.76
C TYR A 263 -1.93 2.96 19.18
N LEU A 264 -0.80 3.35 19.77
CA LEU A 264 -0.75 3.96 21.10
C LEU A 264 -1.38 5.36 21.13
N ARG A 265 -1.14 6.17 20.08
CA ARG A 265 -1.71 7.52 19.97
C ARG A 265 -3.25 7.52 19.81
N ALA A 266 -3.83 6.44 19.36
CA ALA A 266 -5.27 6.28 19.23
C ALA A 266 -5.96 5.89 20.55
N ALA A 267 -5.22 5.77 21.66
CA ALA A 267 -5.77 5.50 22.98
C ALA A 267 -6.71 6.63 23.44
N LYS A 268 -7.89 6.25 23.94
CA LYS A 268 -8.93 7.18 24.37
C LYS A 268 -8.58 7.86 25.71
N ASN A 269 -7.87 7.16 26.59
CA ASN A 269 -7.45 7.62 27.91
C ASN A 269 -6.20 6.84 28.37
N TYR A 270 -5.68 7.17 29.57
CA TYR A 270 -4.47 6.56 30.11
C TYR A 270 -4.61 5.04 30.36
N LEU A 271 -5.77 4.57 30.82
CA LEU A 271 -5.99 3.13 31.03
C LEU A 271 -6.01 2.35 29.71
N ASP A 272 -6.65 2.90 28.68
CA ASP A 272 -6.63 2.34 27.32
C ASP A 272 -5.20 2.35 26.75
N PHE A 273 -4.44 3.44 26.98
CA PHE A 273 -3.03 3.50 26.61
C PHE A 273 -2.20 2.38 27.26
N LEU A 274 -2.37 2.16 28.57
CA LEU A 274 -1.64 1.10 29.29
C LEU A 274 -2.03 -0.30 28.79
N LYS A 275 -3.30 -0.52 28.46
CA LYS A 275 -3.78 -1.78 27.84
C LYS A 275 -3.09 -2.00 26.48
N ARG A 276 -3.10 -0.99 25.62
CA ARG A 276 -2.45 -1.04 24.31
C ARG A 276 -0.94 -1.22 24.43
N LEU A 277 -0.29 -0.56 25.36
CA LEU A 277 1.14 -0.67 25.59
C LEU A 277 1.55 -2.09 26.05
N ARG A 278 0.75 -2.72 26.93
CA ARG A 278 0.95 -4.13 27.29
C ARG A 278 0.83 -5.04 26.06
N HIS A 279 -0.13 -4.81 25.21
CA HIS A 279 -0.32 -5.55 23.97
C HIS A 279 0.91 -5.38 23.04
N VAL A 280 1.39 -4.15 22.82
CA VAL A 280 2.62 -3.88 22.05
C VAL A 280 3.81 -4.66 22.62
N ARG A 281 4.05 -4.57 23.92
CA ARG A 281 5.16 -5.22 24.59
C ARG A 281 5.13 -6.75 24.52
N SER A 282 3.95 -7.35 24.53
CA SER A 282 3.78 -8.80 24.41
C SER A 282 3.94 -9.34 23.00
N SER A 283 3.94 -8.47 21.98
CA SER A 283 4.05 -8.90 20.59
C SER A 283 5.46 -9.40 20.26
N ALA A 284 5.53 -10.49 19.48
CA ALA A 284 6.79 -11.09 19.06
C ALA A 284 7.69 -10.09 18.32
N VAL A 285 7.13 -9.27 17.43
CA VAL A 285 7.89 -8.28 16.65
C VAL A 285 8.51 -7.18 17.53
N PHE A 286 7.83 -6.77 18.61
CA PHE A 286 8.42 -5.82 19.56
C PHE A 286 9.61 -6.44 20.29
N GLN A 287 9.47 -7.67 20.79
CA GLN A 287 10.54 -8.37 21.48
C GLN A 287 11.74 -8.64 20.57
N GLN A 288 11.52 -9.07 19.34
CA GLN A 288 12.59 -9.23 18.34
C GLN A 288 13.27 -7.90 18.01
N SER A 289 12.51 -6.81 17.87
CA SER A 289 13.08 -5.47 17.60
C SER A 289 14.04 -5.00 18.67
N LEU A 290 13.83 -5.37 19.94
CA LEU A 290 14.76 -5.02 21.05
C LEU A 290 16.17 -5.59 20.83
N VAL A 291 16.28 -6.76 20.19
CA VAL A 291 17.57 -7.39 19.88
C VAL A 291 18.34 -6.62 18.81
N TYR A 292 17.60 -5.96 17.89
CA TYR A 292 18.18 -5.27 16.73
C TYR A 292 18.48 -3.79 16.92
N LEU A 293 18.35 -3.26 18.15
CA LEU A 293 18.56 -1.83 18.41
C LEU A 293 20.00 -1.35 18.22
N ASN A 294 20.97 -2.25 18.24
CA ASN A 294 22.38 -1.92 18.12
C ASN A 294 22.88 -1.78 16.67
N PHE A 295 22.05 -2.08 15.67
CA PHE A 295 22.42 -1.87 14.27
C PHE A 295 22.62 -0.37 13.98
N ASP A 296 23.66 -0.04 13.22
CA ASP A 296 24.06 1.36 12.94
C ASP A 296 22.96 2.17 12.25
N GLU A 297 22.21 1.53 11.37
CA GLU A 297 21.10 2.14 10.64
C GLU A 297 19.86 2.44 11.51
N VAL A 298 19.80 1.92 12.74
CA VAL A 298 18.72 2.23 13.68
C VAL A 298 18.95 3.62 14.26
N THR A 299 18.01 4.52 14.00
CA THR A 299 18.13 5.92 14.40
C THR A 299 18.10 6.10 15.93
N ARG A 300 18.70 7.22 16.43
CA ARG A 300 18.61 7.59 17.85
C ARG A 300 17.16 7.72 18.33
N TYR A 301 16.26 8.18 17.45
CA TYR A 301 14.83 8.26 17.75
C TYR A 301 14.24 6.87 18.03
N GLN A 302 14.50 5.89 17.17
CA GLN A 302 13.99 4.52 17.32
C GLN A 302 14.55 3.87 18.59
N ARG A 303 15.85 3.99 18.86
CA ARG A 303 16.49 3.49 20.12
C ARG A 303 15.81 4.07 21.35
N ARG A 304 15.61 5.40 21.41
CA ARG A 304 14.90 6.08 22.51
C ARG A 304 13.46 5.62 22.63
N TRP A 305 12.78 5.47 21.50
CA TRP A 305 11.39 5.01 21.45
C TRP A 305 11.26 3.64 22.14
N PHE A 306 12.08 2.65 21.76
CA PHE A 306 12.06 1.32 22.37
C PHE A 306 12.48 1.36 23.84
N THR A 307 13.47 2.18 24.22
CA THR A 307 13.91 2.34 25.62
C THR A 307 12.75 2.81 26.50
N VAL A 308 12.03 3.87 26.08
CA VAL A 308 10.90 4.40 26.85
C VAL A 308 9.76 3.38 26.94
N HIS A 309 9.44 2.68 25.82
CA HIS A 309 8.31 1.75 25.78
C HIS A 309 8.65 0.35 26.34
N ARG A 310 9.91 0.05 26.61
CA ARG A 310 10.34 -1.22 27.22
C ARG A 310 10.07 -1.28 28.71
N TYR A 311 10.29 -0.18 29.43
CA TYR A 311 10.29 -0.16 30.88
C TYR A 311 8.95 0.36 31.44
N PRO A 312 8.23 -0.43 32.28
CA PRO A 312 6.95 -0.01 32.86
C PRO A 312 7.02 1.28 33.68
N LEU A 313 8.16 1.54 34.34
CA LEU A 313 8.38 2.77 35.13
C LEU A 313 8.36 4.04 34.28
N LEU A 314 8.55 3.93 32.96
CA LEU A 314 8.52 5.05 32.02
C LEU A 314 7.15 5.22 31.33
N ASP A 315 6.14 4.45 31.69
CA ASP A 315 4.81 4.49 31.08
C ASP A 315 4.14 5.89 31.12
N PRO A 316 4.26 6.67 32.23
CA PRO A 316 3.75 8.04 32.24
C PRO A 316 4.45 8.94 31.20
N LEU A 317 5.78 8.80 31.02
CA LEU A 317 6.52 9.54 30.02
C LEU A 317 6.13 9.10 28.60
N ALA A 318 5.96 7.80 28.38
CA ALA A 318 5.51 7.27 27.09
C ALA A 318 4.12 7.82 26.68
N TYR A 319 3.25 8.08 27.65
CA TYR A 319 1.94 8.67 27.42
C TYR A 319 2.01 10.19 27.15
N VAL A 320 2.78 10.94 27.92
CA VAL A 320 2.79 12.41 27.91
C VAL A 320 3.68 12.98 26.79
N VAL A 321 4.87 12.39 26.52
CA VAL A 321 5.82 12.92 25.54
C VAL A 321 5.24 13.15 24.14
N PRO A 322 4.44 12.25 23.54
CA PRO A 322 3.82 12.50 22.25
C PRO A 322 2.89 13.72 22.23
N TYR A 323 2.20 14.02 23.33
CA TYR A 323 1.35 15.20 23.47
C TYR A 323 2.16 16.49 23.60
N LEU A 324 3.23 16.48 24.39
CA LEU A 324 4.12 17.64 24.53
C LEU A 324 4.80 17.97 23.21
N LEU A 325 5.26 16.99 22.45
CA LEU A 325 5.86 17.19 21.13
C LEU A 325 4.85 17.75 20.12
N LYS A 326 3.57 17.37 20.19
CA LYS A 326 2.51 17.92 19.33
C LYS A 326 2.21 19.38 19.68
N ILE A 327 2.22 19.73 20.97
CA ILE A 327 2.05 21.12 21.42
C ILE A 327 3.25 21.97 20.99
N TRP A 328 4.47 21.49 21.20
CA TRP A 328 5.69 22.19 20.81
C TRP A 328 5.74 22.46 19.29
N ARG A 329 5.41 21.48 18.44
CA ARG A 329 5.33 21.65 16.96
C ARG A 329 4.22 22.60 16.49
N ARG A 330 3.26 22.97 17.34
CA ARG A 330 2.22 23.96 17.04
C ARG A 330 2.59 25.35 17.48
N LEU A 331 3.56 25.49 18.37
CA LEU A 331 4.00 26.78 18.95
C LEU A 331 5.30 27.28 18.32
N PHE A 332 6.04 26.46 17.65
CA PHE A 332 7.29 26.72 16.93
C PHE A 332 7.28 26.05 15.56
#